data_c0d6b814414d2b444fe877dfbd5ed8b2
#
_entry.id   c0d6b814414d2b444fe877dfbd5ed8b2
#
_cell.length_a   1.000
_cell.length_b   1.000
_cell.length_c   1.000
_cell.angle_alpha   90.00
_cell.angle_beta   90.00
_cell.angle_gamma   90.00
#
_symmetry.space_group_name_H-M   'P 1'
#
loop_
_entity.id
_entity.type
_entity.pdbx_description
1 polymer ?
#
loop_
_entity_poly.entity_id
_entity_poly.type
_entity_poly.pdbx_seq_one_letter_code
_entity_poly.pdbx_strand_id
1 'polypeptide(L)'
;MSEHLTDRNFWESFWRSKKGLIFKIKENYVFGHQLADIVKKDNTKSAIELGGFPGYYSIYFKKHLKLDTTLFDYFISKPIINELLQENELKKDDITIIEADLFNYQPQQQYDLVSSFGLIEHFTDTKDIIARHLSFLKPGGTLFITIPNFKSVNGWVQKSFDLKNYEKHNINCMDLTLLSSISKELGLTEIQCRYHGKFSVWIENKEEKSSLTRAFVKAIWYTGKISSKILGFESKALSPYIILHAKKGL
;
A
#
# COMPACT_ATOMS: atom_id res chain seq x y z
N MET A 1 -19.81 7.31 -9.72
CA MET A 1 -19.35 6.93 -8.37
C MET A 1 -18.50 5.69 -8.51
N SER A 2 -17.27 5.74 -8.04
CA SER A 2 -16.37 4.58 -8.05
C SER A 2 -16.97 3.49 -7.14
N GLU A 3 -17.20 2.30 -7.68
CA GLU A 3 -17.72 1.17 -6.92
C GLU A 3 -16.58 0.60 -6.08
N HIS A 4 -16.78 0.55 -4.76
CA HIS A 4 -15.86 -0.10 -3.82
C HIS A 4 -16.06 -1.62 -3.90
N LEU A 5 -14.98 -2.38 -4.06
CA LEU A 5 -15.00 -3.85 -3.92
C LEU A 5 -15.08 -4.30 -2.46
N THR A 6 -14.82 -3.38 -1.52
CA THR A 6 -14.84 -3.61 -0.08
C THR A 6 -15.48 -2.41 0.63
N ASP A 7 -16.38 -2.65 1.57
CA ASP A 7 -17.06 -1.62 2.35
C ASP A 7 -16.40 -1.36 3.73
N ARG A 8 -16.93 -0.39 4.46
CA ARG A 8 -16.44 -0.05 5.82
C ARG A 8 -16.58 -1.23 6.78
N ASN A 9 -17.69 -1.97 6.73
CA ASN A 9 -17.94 -3.10 7.63
C ASN A 9 -16.93 -4.23 7.39
N PHE A 10 -16.55 -4.43 6.11
CA PHE A 10 -15.48 -5.37 5.77
C PHE A 10 -14.17 -4.96 6.45
N TRP A 11 -13.73 -3.69 6.33
CA TRP A 11 -12.47 -3.22 6.91
C TRP A 11 -12.49 -3.25 8.43
N GLU A 12 -13.59 -2.86 9.06
CA GLU A 12 -13.75 -2.97 10.51
C GLU A 12 -13.60 -4.41 10.99
N SER A 13 -14.30 -5.35 10.35
CA SER A 13 -14.24 -6.78 10.68
C SER A 13 -12.84 -7.36 10.42
N PHE A 14 -12.23 -6.98 9.31
CA PHE A 14 -10.87 -7.40 8.92
C PHE A 14 -9.84 -7.00 9.99
N TRP A 15 -9.79 -5.73 10.34
CA TRP A 15 -8.81 -5.24 11.30
C TRP A 15 -9.05 -5.75 12.72
N ARG A 16 -10.30 -5.90 13.14
CA ARG A 16 -10.65 -6.50 14.45
C ARG A 16 -10.23 -7.97 14.57
N SER A 17 -10.24 -8.70 13.47
CA SER A 17 -9.85 -10.13 13.45
C SER A 17 -8.34 -10.36 13.40
N LYS A 18 -7.55 -9.36 13.00
CA LYS A 18 -6.10 -9.49 12.83
C LYS A 18 -5.37 -9.49 14.16
N LYS A 19 -4.39 -10.39 14.27
CA LYS A 19 -3.46 -10.49 15.41
C LYS A 19 -2.07 -9.99 15.03
N GLY A 20 -1.29 -9.54 16.01
CA GLY A 20 0.10 -9.15 15.79
C GLY A 20 0.25 -7.84 15.01
N LEU A 21 -0.75 -6.93 15.14
CA LEU A 21 -0.71 -5.61 14.50
C LEU A 21 0.28 -4.65 15.16
N ILE A 22 0.62 -4.88 16.42
CA ILE A 22 1.46 -3.98 17.22
C ILE A 22 2.91 -4.46 17.18
N PHE A 23 3.78 -3.69 16.57
CA PHE A 23 5.22 -3.96 16.50
C PHE A 23 6.02 -2.69 16.19
N LYS A 24 7.32 -2.72 16.47
CA LYS A 24 8.23 -1.60 16.14
C LYS A 24 8.51 -1.53 14.64
N ILE A 25 8.18 -0.41 14.04
CA ILE A 25 8.51 -0.11 12.64
C ILE A 25 10.01 0.20 12.56
N LYS A 26 10.74 -0.59 11.77
CA LYS A 26 12.19 -0.48 11.61
C LYS A 26 12.53 0.43 10.43
N GLU A 27 13.73 0.99 10.43
CA GLU A 27 14.23 1.84 9.33
C GLU A 27 14.27 1.10 7.97
N ASN A 28 14.55 -0.20 7.98
CA ASN A 28 14.53 -1.05 6.78
C ASN A 28 13.13 -1.66 6.50
N TYR A 29 12.06 -0.96 6.87
CA TYR A 29 10.69 -1.38 6.54
C TYR A 29 10.49 -1.47 5.04
N VAL A 30 9.51 -2.27 4.62
CA VAL A 30 9.22 -2.47 3.18
C VAL A 30 9.02 -1.11 2.49
N PHE A 31 9.64 -0.91 1.32
CA PHE A 31 9.71 0.38 0.58
C PHE A 31 10.46 1.52 1.30
N GLY A 32 11.03 1.29 2.49
CA GLY A 32 11.69 2.35 3.27
C GLY A 32 12.82 3.06 2.53
N HIS A 33 13.69 2.32 1.82
CA HIS A 33 14.76 2.91 1.02
C HIS A 33 14.23 3.82 -0.09
N GLN A 34 13.22 3.38 -0.85
CA GLN A 34 12.61 4.17 -1.92
C GLN A 34 11.99 5.47 -1.38
N LEU A 35 11.29 5.37 -0.24
CA LEU A 35 10.69 6.53 0.41
C LEU A 35 11.74 7.50 0.95
N ALA A 36 12.82 7.00 1.53
CA ALA A 36 13.93 7.83 2.00
C ALA A 36 14.62 8.57 0.86
N ASP A 37 14.86 7.89 -0.28
CA ASP A 37 15.47 8.49 -1.47
C ASP A 37 14.56 9.60 -2.05
N ILE A 38 13.25 9.37 -2.13
CA ILE A 38 12.25 10.36 -2.57
C ILE A 38 12.31 11.59 -1.64
N VAL A 39 12.18 11.38 -0.34
CA VAL A 39 12.15 12.47 0.65
C VAL A 39 13.42 13.31 0.59
N LYS A 40 14.58 12.67 0.45
CA LYS A 40 15.86 13.36 0.31
C LYS A 40 15.98 14.14 -0.99
N LYS A 41 15.63 13.49 -2.13
CA LYS A 41 15.72 14.10 -3.47
C LYS A 41 14.81 15.33 -3.59
N ASP A 42 13.57 15.21 -3.08
CA ASP A 42 12.50 16.19 -3.28
C ASP A 42 12.41 17.21 -2.14
N ASN A 43 13.26 17.11 -1.11
CA ASN A 43 13.20 17.91 0.10
C ASN A 43 11.78 17.93 0.73
N THR A 44 11.12 16.77 0.73
CA THR A 44 9.76 16.55 1.22
C THR A 44 9.65 16.95 2.70
N LYS A 45 8.59 17.66 3.07
CA LYS A 45 8.32 18.08 4.46
C LYS A 45 7.03 17.48 5.02
N SER A 46 6.05 17.23 4.16
CA SER A 46 4.74 16.72 4.56
C SER A 46 4.36 15.49 3.74
N ALA A 47 3.72 14.51 4.40
CA ALA A 47 3.24 13.30 3.78
C ALA A 47 1.83 12.92 4.26
N ILE A 48 1.04 12.33 3.38
CA ILE A 48 -0.22 11.66 3.74
C ILE A 48 -0.20 10.23 3.24
N GLU A 49 -0.65 9.31 4.09
CA GLU A 49 -0.94 7.92 3.76
C GLU A 49 -2.46 7.75 3.61
N LEU A 50 -2.92 7.45 2.40
CA LEU A 50 -4.33 7.22 2.09
C LEU A 50 -4.65 5.73 2.18
N GLY A 51 -5.75 5.37 2.88
CA GLY A 51 -6.09 3.97 3.17
C GLY A 51 -5.02 3.30 4.03
N GLY A 52 -4.46 4.02 4.98
CA GLY A 52 -3.21 3.65 5.65
C GLY A 52 -3.39 2.92 6.97
N PHE A 53 -4.62 2.71 7.48
CA PHE A 53 -4.77 2.01 8.76
C PHE A 53 -4.14 0.60 8.68
N PRO A 54 -3.36 0.17 9.71
CA PRO A 54 -3.20 0.75 11.04
C PRO A 54 -2.12 1.84 11.20
N GLY A 55 -1.53 2.35 10.11
CA GLY A 55 -0.64 3.52 10.14
C GLY A 55 0.85 3.19 10.10
N TYR A 56 1.24 2.04 9.52
CA TYR A 56 2.64 1.61 9.51
C TYR A 56 3.55 2.57 8.76
N TYR A 57 3.13 3.07 7.59
CA TYR A 57 3.94 4.03 6.83
C TYR A 57 3.81 5.44 7.39
N SER A 58 2.67 5.82 7.95
CA SER A 58 2.53 7.09 8.68
C SER A 58 3.53 7.15 9.84
N ILE A 59 3.67 6.06 10.61
CA ILE A 59 4.71 5.95 11.66
C ILE A 59 6.12 5.99 11.06
N TYR A 60 6.35 5.30 9.93
CA TYR A 60 7.63 5.32 9.24
C TYR A 60 8.01 6.75 8.82
N PHE A 61 7.10 7.49 8.20
CA PHE A 61 7.29 8.89 7.80
C PHE A 61 7.64 9.78 8.98
N LYS A 62 6.87 9.69 10.08
CA LYS A 62 7.14 10.50 11.27
C LYS A 62 8.43 10.11 11.95
N LYS A 63 8.62 8.81 12.23
CA LYS A 63 9.72 8.32 13.07
C LYS A 63 11.06 8.36 12.35
N HIS A 64 11.14 7.89 11.12
CA HIS A 64 12.40 7.73 10.41
C HIS A 64 12.70 8.86 9.42
N LEU A 65 11.67 9.41 8.77
CA LEU A 65 11.86 10.47 7.77
C LEU A 65 11.60 11.88 8.33
N LYS A 66 11.10 12.00 9.57
CA LYS A 66 10.85 13.28 10.28
C LYS A 66 9.87 14.20 9.54
N LEU A 67 8.90 13.63 8.82
CA LEU A 67 7.90 14.39 8.10
C LEU A 67 6.74 14.83 9.01
N ASP A 68 6.09 15.93 8.62
CA ASP A 68 4.74 16.22 9.07
C ASP A 68 3.78 15.25 8.40
N THR A 69 3.09 14.42 9.20
CA THR A 69 2.46 13.20 8.71
C THR A 69 0.98 13.15 9.03
N THR A 70 0.20 12.76 8.03
CA THR A 70 -1.24 12.48 8.16
C THR A 70 -1.55 11.04 7.77
N LEU A 71 -2.27 10.34 8.63
CA LEU A 71 -2.93 9.06 8.36
C LEU A 71 -4.39 9.33 7.98
N PHE A 72 -4.79 8.88 6.81
CA PHE A 72 -6.17 8.96 6.34
C PHE A 72 -6.71 7.57 6.05
N ASP A 73 -7.85 7.22 6.63
CA ASP A 73 -8.52 5.94 6.34
C ASP A 73 -10.04 6.04 6.50
N TYR A 74 -10.73 5.10 5.86
CA TYR A 74 -12.17 4.93 5.95
C TYR A 74 -12.63 4.40 7.31
N PHE A 75 -11.75 3.63 7.98
CA PHE A 75 -11.96 3.05 9.31
C PHE A 75 -10.70 3.17 10.16
N ILE A 76 -10.82 3.73 11.35
CA ILE A 76 -9.72 3.88 12.32
C ILE A 76 -10.13 3.26 13.67
N SER A 77 -9.40 2.24 14.12
CA SER A 77 -9.51 1.75 15.49
C SER A 77 -8.57 2.55 16.39
N LYS A 78 -9.14 3.48 17.18
CA LYS A 78 -8.35 4.29 18.13
C LYS A 78 -7.51 3.47 19.11
N PRO A 79 -7.98 2.34 19.69
CA PRO A 79 -7.12 1.51 20.53
C PRO A 79 -5.89 1.00 19.77
N ILE A 80 -6.05 0.40 18.59
CA ILE A 80 -4.96 -0.17 17.79
C ILE A 80 -3.92 0.89 17.44
N ILE A 81 -4.35 2.04 16.90
CA ILE A 81 -3.40 3.09 16.51
C ILE A 81 -2.67 3.68 17.72
N ASN A 82 -3.34 3.86 18.87
CA ASN A 82 -2.71 4.35 20.08
C ASN A 82 -1.62 3.39 20.62
N GLU A 83 -1.91 2.09 20.66
CA GLU A 83 -0.94 1.08 21.07
C GLU A 83 0.25 1.03 20.09
N LEU A 84 -0.03 1.12 18.78
CA LEU A 84 1.01 1.12 17.75
C LEU A 84 1.91 2.34 17.83
N LEU A 85 1.35 3.54 18.08
CA LEU A 85 2.12 4.76 18.32
C LEU A 85 3.01 4.61 19.55
N GLN A 86 2.45 4.12 20.65
CA GLN A 86 3.20 3.90 21.91
C GLN A 86 4.35 2.92 21.72
N GLU A 87 4.12 1.77 21.04
CA GLU A 87 5.17 0.80 20.72
C GLU A 87 6.30 1.41 19.90
N ASN A 88 5.99 2.43 19.09
CA ASN A 88 6.95 3.14 18.26
C ASN A 88 7.51 4.40 18.90
N GLU A 89 7.24 4.64 20.19
CA GLU A 89 7.77 5.81 20.95
C GLU A 89 7.28 7.16 20.41
N LEU A 90 6.06 7.16 19.83
CA LEU A 90 5.37 8.34 19.34
C LEU A 90 4.19 8.72 20.24
N LYS A 91 3.88 10.02 20.29
CA LYS A 91 2.71 10.56 20.99
C LYS A 91 1.50 10.55 20.05
N LYS A 92 0.30 10.66 20.63
CA LYS A 92 -0.96 10.69 19.86
C LYS A 92 -1.01 11.83 18.84
N ASP A 93 -0.44 12.98 19.19
CA ASP A 93 -0.47 14.18 18.35
C ASP A 93 0.73 14.30 17.39
N ASP A 94 1.61 13.28 17.36
CA ASP A 94 2.74 13.26 16.43
C ASP A 94 2.31 12.97 14.99
N ILE A 95 1.13 12.37 14.80
CA ILE A 95 0.53 12.07 13.51
C ILE A 95 -0.91 12.60 13.50
N THR A 96 -1.27 13.39 12.50
CA THR A 96 -2.65 13.79 12.27
C THR A 96 -3.45 12.59 11.77
N ILE A 97 -4.61 12.31 12.36
CA ILE A 97 -5.45 11.17 12.01
C ILE A 97 -6.79 11.67 11.47
N ILE A 98 -7.13 11.26 10.26
CA ILE A 98 -8.40 11.59 9.60
C ILE A 98 -9.15 10.30 9.29
N GLU A 99 -10.30 10.09 9.93
CA GLU A 99 -11.24 9.00 9.61
C GLU A 99 -12.34 9.55 8.74
N ALA A 100 -12.31 9.25 7.44
CA ALA A 100 -13.30 9.72 6.48
C ALA A 100 -13.34 8.85 5.22
N ASP A 101 -14.44 8.98 4.47
CA ASP A 101 -14.54 8.44 3.12
C ASP A 101 -13.74 9.31 2.15
N LEU A 102 -12.79 8.69 1.46
CA LEU A 102 -11.89 9.38 0.53
C LEU A 102 -12.63 10.12 -0.59
N PHE A 103 -13.76 9.60 -1.07
CA PHE A 103 -14.52 10.21 -2.16
C PHE A 103 -15.41 11.36 -1.71
N ASN A 104 -15.83 11.36 -0.45
CA ASN A 104 -16.68 12.40 0.13
C ASN A 104 -15.88 13.49 0.86
N TYR A 105 -14.61 13.26 1.12
CA TYR A 105 -13.76 14.20 1.86
C TYR A 105 -13.16 15.26 0.94
N GLN A 106 -13.23 16.52 1.31
CA GLN A 106 -12.54 17.62 0.63
C GLN A 106 -11.24 17.92 1.36
N PRO A 107 -10.06 17.77 0.71
CA PRO A 107 -8.77 18.04 1.34
C PRO A 107 -8.66 19.47 1.84
N GLN A 108 -8.34 19.64 3.12
CA GLN A 108 -8.14 20.96 3.73
C GLN A 108 -6.71 21.50 3.48
N GLN A 109 -5.81 20.62 3.10
CA GLN A 109 -4.43 20.94 2.73
C GLN A 109 -3.89 19.94 1.71
N GLN A 110 -2.79 20.29 1.06
CA GLN A 110 -2.06 19.43 0.15
C GLN A 110 -0.69 19.09 0.73
N TYR A 111 -0.14 17.97 0.28
CA TYR A 111 1.09 17.38 0.81
C TYR A 111 2.18 17.29 -0.26
N ASP A 112 3.44 17.28 0.16
CA ASP A 112 4.58 17.09 -0.73
C ASP A 112 4.66 15.63 -1.24
N LEU A 113 4.22 14.67 -0.40
CA LEU A 113 4.15 13.24 -0.69
C LEU A 113 2.75 12.71 -0.39
N VAL A 114 2.09 12.15 -1.39
CA VAL A 114 0.85 11.38 -1.24
C VAL A 114 1.14 9.93 -1.55
N SER A 115 0.80 9.05 -0.62
CA SER A 115 1.08 7.62 -0.76
C SER A 115 -0.09 6.75 -0.38
N SER A 116 -0.14 5.55 -0.97
CA SER A 116 -1.00 4.46 -0.53
C SER A 116 -0.33 3.11 -0.75
N PHE A 117 -0.62 2.14 0.11
CA PHE A 117 0.00 0.82 0.12
C PHE A 117 -1.08 -0.25 0.18
N GLY A 118 -1.46 -0.78 -0.98
CA GLY A 118 -2.54 -1.76 -1.06
C GLY A 118 -3.93 -1.13 -0.95
N LEU A 119 -4.18 -0.02 -1.65
CA LEU A 119 -5.47 0.69 -1.62
C LEU A 119 -6.20 0.64 -2.96
N ILE A 120 -5.54 1.05 -4.05
CA ILE A 120 -6.23 1.33 -5.32
C ILE A 120 -6.83 0.09 -5.97
N GLU A 121 -6.34 -1.08 -5.66
CA GLU A 121 -6.87 -2.37 -6.14
C GLU A 121 -8.23 -2.74 -5.55
N HIS A 122 -8.69 -2.04 -4.52
CA HIS A 122 -10.01 -2.23 -3.93
C HIS A 122 -11.11 -1.39 -4.59
N PHE A 123 -10.79 -0.71 -5.70
CA PHE A 123 -11.73 0.10 -6.47
C PHE A 123 -11.85 -0.39 -7.91
N THR A 124 -13.05 -0.30 -8.47
CA THR A 124 -13.30 -0.71 -9.86
C THR A 124 -12.70 0.29 -10.86
N ASP A 125 -12.79 1.59 -10.58
CA ASP A 125 -12.24 2.65 -11.41
C ASP A 125 -10.86 3.10 -10.91
N THR A 126 -9.82 2.55 -11.56
CA THR A 126 -8.43 2.86 -11.24
C THR A 126 -8.05 4.32 -11.52
N LYS A 127 -8.65 4.95 -12.55
CA LYS A 127 -8.37 6.34 -12.89
C LYS A 127 -8.95 7.29 -11.84
N ASP A 128 -10.17 7.04 -11.40
CA ASP A 128 -10.85 7.85 -10.40
C ASP A 128 -10.12 7.83 -9.05
N ILE A 129 -9.73 6.64 -8.57
CA ILE A 129 -8.99 6.54 -7.32
C ILE A 129 -7.61 7.21 -7.40
N ILE A 130 -6.88 7.12 -8.52
CA ILE A 130 -5.60 7.83 -8.69
C ILE A 130 -5.86 9.34 -8.75
N ALA A 131 -6.86 9.82 -9.49
CA ALA A 131 -7.25 11.23 -9.52
C ALA A 131 -7.57 11.76 -8.12
N ARG A 132 -8.17 10.93 -7.29
CA ARG A 132 -8.46 11.28 -5.90
C ARG A 132 -7.19 11.48 -5.06
N HIS A 133 -6.14 10.69 -5.27
CA HIS A 133 -4.83 10.94 -4.66
C HIS A 133 -4.28 12.32 -5.04
N LEU A 134 -4.45 12.72 -6.32
CA LEU A 134 -3.93 14.00 -6.81
C LEU A 134 -4.61 15.23 -6.19
N SER A 135 -5.82 15.09 -5.65
CA SER A 135 -6.47 16.18 -4.92
C SER A 135 -5.75 16.56 -3.62
N PHE A 136 -5.03 15.63 -3.01
CA PHE A 136 -4.20 15.83 -1.83
C PHE A 136 -2.77 16.26 -2.13
N LEU A 137 -2.35 16.20 -3.41
CA LEU A 137 -0.95 16.41 -3.81
C LEU A 137 -0.72 17.85 -4.26
N LYS A 138 0.33 18.49 -3.71
CA LYS A 138 0.79 19.81 -4.16
C LYS A 138 1.27 19.76 -5.63
N PRO A 139 1.19 20.88 -6.38
CA PRO A 139 1.96 21.00 -7.61
C PRO A 139 3.44 20.68 -7.37
N GLY A 140 4.09 19.93 -8.25
CA GLY A 140 5.46 19.43 -8.06
C GLY A 140 5.64 18.33 -7.02
N GLY A 141 4.61 17.97 -6.27
CA GLY A 141 4.64 16.91 -5.27
C GLY A 141 4.77 15.51 -5.86
N THR A 142 5.09 14.54 -5.01
CA THR A 142 5.33 13.14 -5.40
C THR A 142 4.16 12.25 -5.03
N LEU A 143 3.68 11.48 -6.02
CA LEU A 143 2.76 10.36 -5.82
C LEU A 143 3.55 9.05 -5.69
N PHE A 144 3.27 8.26 -4.66
CA PHE A 144 3.86 6.94 -4.44
C PHE A 144 2.78 5.92 -4.08
N ILE A 145 2.44 5.05 -5.01
CA ILE A 145 1.41 4.03 -4.84
C ILE A 145 2.05 2.65 -4.96
N THR A 146 1.70 1.74 -4.06
CA THR A 146 2.05 0.32 -4.21
C THR A 146 0.82 -0.54 -4.16
N ILE A 147 0.81 -1.59 -4.98
CA ILE A 147 -0.24 -2.60 -5.01
C ILE A 147 0.36 -4.01 -5.04
N PRO A 148 -0.37 -5.03 -4.56
CA PRO A 148 0.07 -6.40 -4.77
C PRO A 148 0.10 -6.74 -6.26
N ASN A 149 0.96 -7.68 -6.63
CA ASN A 149 1.01 -8.19 -7.99
C ASN A 149 0.34 -9.57 -8.06
N PHE A 150 -0.96 -9.61 -8.34
CA PHE A 150 -1.70 -10.86 -8.52
C PHE A 150 -1.71 -11.36 -9.98
N LYS A 151 -0.91 -10.75 -10.85
CA LYS A 151 -0.57 -11.31 -12.18
C LYS A 151 0.74 -12.14 -12.15
N SER A 152 1.23 -12.47 -10.95
CA SER A 152 2.44 -13.27 -10.66
C SER A 152 2.10 -14.66 -10.13
N VAL A 153 3.13 -15.42 -9.73
CA VAL A 153 2.96 -16.69 -8.99
C VAL A 153 2.12 -16.47 -7.72
N ASN A 154 2.26 -15.31 -7.05
CA ASN A 154 1.41 -14.99 -5.91
C ASN A 154 -0.07 -14.93 -6.28
N GLY A 155 -0.43 -14.33 -7.42
CA GLY A 155 -1.81 -14.31 -7.88
C GLY A 155 -2.36 -15.71 -8.20
N TRP A 156 -1.55 -16.59 -8.75
CA TRP A 156 -1.94 -17.99 -8.93
C TRP A 156 -2.21 -18.66 -7.57
N VAL A 157 -1.36 -18.44 -6.56
CA VAL A 157 -1.57 -18.95 -5.20
C VAL A 157 -2.85 -18.39 -4.60
N GLN A 158 -3.09 -17.08 -4.70
CA GLN A 158 -4.31 -16.43 -4.22
C GLN A 158 -5.55 -17.04 -4.88
N LYS A 159 -5.58 -17.12 -6.22
CA LYS A 159 -6.72 -17.67 -6.98
C LYS A 159 -7.00 -19.13 -6.65
N SER A 160 -5.94 -19.94 -6.41
CA SER A 160 -6.08 -21.37 -6.16
C SER A 160 -6.42 -21.71 -4.70
N PHE A 161 -5.95 -20.95 -3.74
CA PHE A 161 -6.03 -21.29 -2.32
C PHE A 161 -6.73 -20.24 -1.45
N ASP A 162 -7.01 -19.05 -2.01
CA ASP A 162 -7.65 -17.94 -1.29
C ASP A 162 -8.53 -17.08 -2.21
N LEU A 163 -9.42 -17.73 -2.96
CA LEU A 163 -10.27 -17.11 -3.98
C LEU A 163 -11.05 -15.91 -3.42
N LYS A 164 -11.61 -16.03 -2.22
CA LYS A 164 -12.34 -14.94 -1.55
C LYS A 164 -11.51 -13.68 -1.38
N ASN A 165 -10.21 -13.84 -1.10
CA ASN A 165 -9.30 -12.69 -1.04
C ASN A 165 -8.96 -12.17 -2.43
N TYR A 166 -8.70 -13.06 -3.40
CA TYR A 166 -8.41 -12.69 -4.79
C TYR A 166 -9.52 -11.84 -5.42
N GLU A 167 -10.79 -12.19 -5.22
CA GLU A 167 -11.97 -11.52 -5.79
C GLU A 167 -12.24 -10.12 -5.21
N LYS A 168 -11.62 -9.75 -4.09
CA LYS A 168 -11.69 -8.40 -3.52
C LYS A 168 -10.74 -7.40 -4.17
N HIS A 169 -10.00 -7.82 -5.20
CA HIS A 169 -9.00 -7.01 -5.85
C HIS A 169 -9.34 -6.81 -7.34
N ASN A 170 -9.21 -5.59 -7.80
CA ASN A 170 -9.23 -5.26 -9.21
C ASN A 170 -7.91 -5.69 -9.87
N ILE A 171 -7.89 -6.91 -10.40
CA ILE A 171 -6.68 -7.47 -11.03
C ILE A 171 -6.27 -6.68 -12.29
N ASN A 172 -7.20 -5.96 -12.93
CA ASN A 172 -6.90 -5.18 -14.12
C ASN A 172 -5.94 -4.03 -13.81
N CYS A 173 -6.07 -3.38 -12.65
CA CYS A 173 -5.17 -2.29 -12.25
C CYS A 173 -3.72 -2.74 -12.05
N MET A 174 -3.47 -4.04 -11.88
CA MET A 174 -2.13 -4.61 -11.72
C MET A 174 -1.39 -4.75 -13.06
N ASP A 175 -1.34 -3.64 -13.81
CA ASP A 175 -0.73 -3.56 -15.13
C ASP A 175 0.09 -2.27 -15.28
N LEU A 176 1.40 -2.42 -15.58
CA LEU A 176 2.31 -1.27 -15.67
C LEU A 176 1.94 -0.31 -16.80
N THR A 177 1.46 -0.85 -17.92
CA THR A 177 1.07 -0.04 -19.08
C THR A 177 -0.19 0.76 -18.78
N LEU A 178 -1.19 0.11 -18.16
CA LEU A 178 -2.42 0.76 -17.75
C LEU A 178 -2.15 1.87 -16.72
N LEU A 179 -1.37 1.58 -15.68
CA LEU A 179 -1.02 2.58 -14.66
C LEU A 179 -0.26 3.76 -15.26
N SER A 180 0.68 3.49 -16.17
CA SER A 180 1.42 4.56 -16.88
C SER A 180 0.52 5.38 -17.80
N SER A 181 -0.41 4.76 -18.53
CA SER A 181 -1.38 5.46 -19.38
C SER A 181 -2.29 6.38 -18.58
N ILE A 182 -2.91 5.85 -17.53
CA ILE A 182 -3.77 6.62 -16.61
C ILE A 182 -3.00 7.80 -16.01
N SER A 183 -1.76 7.57 -15.58
CA SER A 183 -0.93 8.62 -14.99
C SER A 183 -0.66 9.75 -15.98
N LYS A 184 -0.37 9.43 -17.25
CA LYS A 184 -0.21 10.43 -18.33
C LYS A 184 -1.49 11.21 -18.60
N GLU A 185 -2.63 10.52 -18.69
CA GLU A 185 -3.94 11.13 -18.89
C GLU A 185 -4.31 12.09 -17.74
N LEU A 186 -3.85 11.82 -16.52
CA LEU A 186 -4.03 12.68 -15.36
C LEU A 186 -2.98 13.80 -15.23
N GLY A 187 -2.11 13.98 -16.24
CA GLY A 187 -1.12 15.05 -16.28
C GLY A 187 0.08 14.84 -15.38
N LEU A 188 0.33 13.61 -14.94
CA LEU A 188 1.54 13.29 -14.16
C LEU A 188 2.79 13.25 -15.06
N THR A 189 3.91 13.57 -14.45
CA THR A 189 5.25 13.59 -15.08
C THR A 189 6.20 12.66 -14.32
N GLU A 190 7.41 12.44 -14.82
CA GLU A 190 8.43 11.53 -14.22
C GLU A 190 7.86 10.15 -13.84
N ILE A 191 6.93 9.63 -14.65
CA ILE A 191 6.18 8.42 -14.36
C ILE A 191 7.08 7.20 -14.42
N GLN A 192 7.11 6.43 -13.32
CA GLN A 192 7.81 5.17 -13.19
C GLN A 192 6.85 4.11 -12.67
N CYS A 193 6.54 3.13 -13.50
CA CYS A 193 5.79 1.94 -13.11
C CYS A 193 6.70 0.73 -13.18
N ARG A 194 6.85 -0.02 -12.09
CA ARG A 194 7.76 -1.17 -12.06
C ARG A 194 7.30 -2.27 -11.11
N TYR A 195 7.70 -3.47 -11.40
CA TYR A 195 7.60 -4.56 -10.44
C TYR A 195 8.61 -4.36 -9.32
N HIS A 196 8.27 -4.79 -8.11
CA HIS A 196 9.15 -4.62 -6.96
C HIS A 196 9.10 -5.78 -5.99
N GLY A 197 10.25 -6.05 -5.39
CA GLY A 197 10.46 -7.00 -4.33
C GLY A 197 10.86 -8.39 -4.81
N LYS A 198 11.58 -9.08 -3.92
CA LYS A 198 11.96 -10.48 -4.11
C LYS A 198 10.72 -11.36 -3.97
N PHE A 199 10.77 -12.56 -4.55
CA PHE A 199 9.67 -13.51 -4.52
C PHE A 199 9.01 -13.60 -3.14
N SER A 200 7.69 -13.48 -3.13
CA SER A 200 6.86 -13.73 -1.96
C SER A 200 5.48 -14.20 -2.39
N VAL A 201 4.93 -15.16 -1.67
CA VAL A 201 3.54 -15.60 -1.77
C VAL A 201 2.93 -15.63 -0.38
N TRP A 202 1.65 -15.31 -0.29
CA TRP A 202 0.91 -15.35 0.96
C TRP A 202 -0.54 -15.76 0.72
N ILE A 203 -1.25 -16.10 1.75
CA ILE A 203 -2.70 -16.29 1.81
C ILE A 203 -3.20 -15.63 3.09
N GLU A 204 -4.41 -15.09 3.04
CA GLU A 204 -5.07 -14.54 4.23
C GLU A 204 -5.69 -15.67 5.07
N ASN A 205 -6.00 -15.36 6.34
CA ASN A 205 -6.70 -16.25 7.27
C ASN A 205 -6.13 -17.68 7.28
N LYS A 206 -4.81 -17.78 7.47
CA LYS A 206 -4.07 -19.07 7.41
C LYS A 206 -4.64 -20.11 8.35
N GLU A 207 -5.22 -19.68 9.48
CA GLU A 207 -5.83 -20.54 10.50
C GLU A 207 -7.04 -21.31 9.94
N GLU A 208 -7.76 -20.74 9.00
CA GLU A 208 -8.93 -21.35 8.35
C GLU A 208 -8.56 -22.33 7.23
N LYS A 209 -7.29 -22.32 6.79
CA LYS A 209 -6.82 -23.18 5.70
C LYS A 209 -6.35 -24.54 6.21
N SER A 210 -6.53 -25.57 5.39
CA SER A 210 -6.07 -26.93 5.72
C SER A 210 -4.55 -26.97 5.96
N SER A 211 -4.08 -27.93 6.76
CA SER A 211 -2.65 -28.12 7.00
C SER A 211 -1.87 -28.41 5.73
N LEU A 212 -2.48 -29.15 4.79
CA LEU A 212 -1.89 -29.45 3.48
C LEU A 212 -1.72 -28.17 2.65
N THR A 213 -2.75 -27.31 2.57
CA THR A 213 -2.68 -26.02 1.88
C THR A 213 -1.56 -25.15 2.45
N ARG A 214 -1.49 -25.02 3.77
CA ARG A 214 -0.46 -24.25 4.45
C ARG A 214 0.95 -24.78 4.16
N ALA A 215 1.14 -26.10 4.21
CA ALA A 215 2.41 -26.75 3.91
C ALA A 215 2.82 -26.52 2.44
N PHE A 216 1.89 -26.65 1.50
CA PHE A 216 2.13 -26.46 0.08
C PHE A 216 2.51 -24.99 -0.24
N VAL A 217 1.75 -24.01 0.26
CA VAL A 217 2.07 -22.59 0.08
C VAL A 217 3.42 -22.24 0.70
N LYS A 218 3.74 -22.82 1.86
CA LYS A 218 5.05 -22.66 2.50
C LYS A 218 6.18 -23.24 1.66
N ALA A 219 5.98 -24.40 1.03
CA ALA A 219 6.96 -25.00 0.12
C ALA A 219 7.22 -24.10 -1.10
N ILE A 220 6.14 -23.57 -1.73
CA ILE A 220 6.28 -22.59 -2.83
C ILE A 220 7.06 -21.35 -2.37
N TRP A 221 6.77 -20.84 -1.18
CA TRP A 221 7.47 -19.68 -0.64
C TRP A 221 8.98 -19.96 -0.47
N TYR A 222 9.36 -21.11 0.10
CA TYR A 222 10.78 -21.47 0.28
C TYR A 222 11.51 -21.66 -1.05
N THR A 223 10.93 -22.42 -1.98
CA THR A 223 11.55 -22.66 -3.29
C THR A 223 11.68 -21.37 -4.09
N GLY A 224 10.65 -20.51 -4.07
CA GLY A 224 10.70 -19.21 -4.73
C GLY A 224 11.70 -18.25 -4.08
N LYS A 225 11.88 -18.28 -2.75
CA LYS A 225 12.91 -17.48 -2.05
C LYS A 225 14.32 -17.89 -2.47
N ILE A 226 14.57 -19.18 -2.60
CA ILE A 226 15.88 -19.69 -3.07
C ILE A 226 16.12 -19.26 -4.51
N SER A 227 15.14 -19.47 -5.39
CA SER A 227 15.24 -19.09 -6.81
C SER A 227 15.45 -17.59 -6.99
N SER A 228 14.77 -16.75 -6.20
CA SER A 228 14.91 -15.28 -6.29
C SER A 228 16.28 -14.76 -5.80
N LYS A 229 16.99 -15.52 -4.95
CA LYS A 229 18.37 -15.18 -4.56
C LYS A 229 19.34 -15.43 -5.72
N ILE A 230 19.08 -16.46 -6.53
CA ILE A 230 19.92 -16.84 -7.66
C ILE A 230 19.63 -15.94 -8.87
N LEU A 231 18.36 -15.69 -9.17
CA LEU A 231 17.93 -14.95 -10.35
C LEU A 231 18.11 -13.43 -10.22
N GLY A 232 18.07 -12.89 -9.01
CA GLY A 232 18.47 -11.52 -8.68
C GLY A 232 17.66 -10.36 -9.30
N PHE A 233 16.65 -10.64 -10.14
CA PHE A 233 15.88 -9.61 -10.86
C PHE A 233 14.40 -9.52 -10.43
N GLU A 234 13.86 -8.33 -10.54
CA GLU A 234 12.44 -8.04 -10.35
C GLU A 234 11.69 -8.30 -11.66
N SER A 235 10.53 -8.97 -11.60
CA SER A 235 9.78 -9.36 -12.78
C SER A 235 8.28 -9.50 -12.53
N LYS A 236 7.51 -9.48 -13.62
CA LYS A 236 6.06 -9.74 -13.56
C LYS A 236 5.72 -11.06 -12.87
N ALA A 237 6.51 -12.11 -13.10
CA ALA A 237 6.22 -13.44 -12.59
C ALA A 237 6.58 -13.62 -11.11
N LEU A 238 7.62 -12.95 -10.63
CA LEU A 238 8.22 -13.23 -9.32
C LEU A 238 7.99 -12.15 -8.27
N SER A 239 7.92 -10.88 -8.71
CA SER A 239 7.79 -9.76 -7.78
C SER A 239 6.41 -9.68 -7.16
N PRO A 240 6.32 -9.54 -5.83
CA PRO A 240 5.04 -9.51 -5.12
C PRO A 240 4.29 -8.19 -5.24
N TYR A 241 4.97 -7.10 -5.63
CA TYR A 241 4.40 -5.76 -5.68
C TYR A 241 4.62 -5.08 -7.02
N ILE A 242 3.77 -4.08 -7.28
CA ILE A 242 3.94 -3.06 -8.31
C ILE A 242 4.06 -1.71 -7.60
N ILE A 243 4.97 -0.86 -8.09
CA ILE A 243 5.13 0.52 -7.65
C ILE A 243 4.75 1.43 -8.80
N LEU A 244 3.91 2.42 -8.54
CA LEU A 244 3.72 3.63 -9.33
C LEU A 244 4.33 4.80 -8.57
N HIS A 245 5.31 5.45 -9.16
CA HIS A 245 5.95 6.67 -8.69
C HIS A 245 5.85 7.73 -9.77
N ALA A 246 5.38 8.93 -9.45
CA ALA A 246 5.21 10.01 -10.41
C ALA A 246 5.22 11.38 -9.73
N LYS A 247 5.38 12.44 -10.51
CA LYS A 247 5.27 13.83 -10.08
C LYS A 247 3.97 14.46 -10.59
N LYS A 248 3.33 15.30 -9.76
CA LYS A 248 2.28 16.18 -10.23
C LYS A 248 2.93 17.37 -10.97
N GLY A 249 2.42 17.71 -12.15
CA GLY A 249 2.86 18.92 -12.87
C GLY A 249 2.77 20.19 -12.00
N LEU A 250 3.55 21.22 -12.35
CA LEU A 250 3.52 22.53 -11.70
C LEU A 250 2.23 23.27 -12.01
#